data_b086be89fd8d227c1a3b51ad90e6ad3f
#
_entry.id   b086be89fd8d227c1a3b51ad90e6ad3f
#
_cell.length_a   1.000
_cell.length_b   1.000
_cell.length_c   1.000
_cell.angle_alpha   90.00
_cell.angle_beta   90.00
_cell.angle_gamma   90.00
#
_symmetry.space_group_name_H-M   'P 1'
#
loop_
_entity.id
_entity.type
_entity.pdbx_description
1 polymer ?
#
loop_
_entity_poly.entity_id
_entity_poly.type
_entity_poly.pdbx_seq_one_letter_code
_entity_poly.pdbx_strand_id
1 'polypeptide(L)'
;DCEISYGPIQVIHGRKTDLLTLQEDKISYITIGKSLLTTAGGGEGVLTSVPNILGTQVARIEEYGISDNPESFCNYGADIYFTDAKRSAVIQLKGGSSAESLSVISDVGMRSWFRDLFQDAFTTQKLGGFDPYMKEYVLGTNHREVPVPAPIVPCGQSVTQYSTSSDINYEVDLGLVIGLVT
;
A
#
# COMPACT_ATOMS: atom_id res chain seq x y z
N ASP A 1 4.14 -22.78 -5.84
CA ASP A 1 4.96 -21.64 -6.29
C ASP A 1 4.04 -20.46 -6.60
N CYS A 2 4.51 -19.23 -6.31
CA CYS A 2 3.79 -18.03 -6.68
C CYS A 2 4.12 -17.62 -8.11
N GLU A 3 3.17 -16.97 -8.77
CA GLU A 3 3.33 -16.50 -10.14
C GLU A 3 4.38 -15.40 -10.23
N ILE A 4 5.44 -15.64 -11.01
CA ILE A 4 6.59 -14.75 -11.14
C ILE A 4 6.25 -13.46 -11.91
N SER A 5 5.27 -13.53 -12.82
CA SER A 5 4.85 -12.37 -13.63
C SER A 5 4.26 -11.22 -12.79
N TYR A 6 3.87 -11.48 -11.54
CA TYR A 6 3.33 -10.47 -10.63
C TYR A 6 4.41 -9.70 -9.85
N GLY A 7 5.67 -9.98 -10.13
CA GLY A 7 6.81 -9.39 -9.44
C GLY A 7 7.12 -10.03 -8.08
N PRO A 8 8.12 -9.52 -7.37
CA PRO A 8 8.52 -10.04 -6.08
C PRO A 8 7.41 -9.90 -5.04
N ILE A 9 7.42 -10.81 -4.08
CA ILE A 9 6.54 -10.73 -2.91
C ILE A 9 7.11 -9.68 -1.97
N GLN A 10 6.29 -8.66 -1.69
CA GLN A 10 6.67 -7.56 -0.80
C GLN A 10 6.14 -7.79 0.62
N VAL A 11 4.89 -8.27 0.75
CA VAL A 11 4.26 -8.52 2.03
C VAL A 11 3.51 -9.85 2.01
N ILE A 12 3.61 -10.59 3.11
CA ILE A 12 2.78 -11.76 3.40
C ILE A 12 2.06 -11.49 4.73
N HIS A 13 0.74 -11.51 4.69
CA HIS A 13 -0.08 -11.30 5.86
C HIS A 13 -0.97 -12.51 6.14
N GLY A 14 -0.78 -13.13 7.32
CA GLY A 14 -1.55 -14.30 7.76
C GLY A 14 -2.96 -13.90 8.19
N ARG A 15 -3.97 -14.52 7.59
CA ARG A 15 -5.36 -14.37 7.99
C ARG A 15 -5.91 -15.70 8.49
N LYS A 16 -7.17 -15.72 8.88
CA LYS A 16 -7.78 -16.89 9.53
C LYS A 16 -7.84 -18.12 8.63
N THR A 17 -8.06 -17.93 7.33
CA THR A 17 -8.30 -19.01 6.35
C THR A 17 -7.31 -19.02 5.21
N ASP A 18 -6.56 -17.95 5.03
CA ASP A 18 -5.64 -17.76 3.92
C ASP A 18 -4.44 -16.89 4.29
N LEU A 19 -3.45 -16.90 3.41
CA LEU A 19 -2.36 -15.94 3.39
C LEU A 19 -2.66 -14.90 2.31
N LEU A 20 -2.80 -13.66 2.70
CA LEU A 20 -2.78 -12.56 1.75
C LEU A 20 -1.33 -12.32 1.34
N THR A 21 -1.09 -12.34 0.03
CA THR A 21 0.22 -12.10 -0.55
C THR A 21 0.14 -10.87 -1.43
N LEU A 22 0.87 -9.83 -1.04
CA LEU A 22 1.00 -8.61 -1.82
C LEU A 22 2.31 -8.68 -2.59
N GLN A 23 2.18 -8.80 -3.90
CA GLN A 23 3.29 -8.71 -4.85
C GLN A 23 3.37 -7.31 -5.42
N GLU A 24 4.42 -7.03 -6.13
CA GLU A 24 4.66 -5.71 -6.71
C GLU A 24 3.49 -5.21 -7.57
N ASP A 25 2.92 -6.10 -8.39
CA ASP A 25 1.87 -5.75 -9.35
C ASP A 25 0.52 -6.42 -9.10
N LYS A 26 0.42 -7.31 -8.11
CA LYS A 26 -0.80 -8.11 -7.91
C LYS A 26 -1.04 -8.47 -6.45
N ILE A 27 -2.30 -8.56 -6.10
CA ILE A 27 -2.79 -9.09 -4.84
C ILE A 27 -3.23 -10.52 -5.05
N SER A 28 -2.79 -11.43 -4.20
CA SER A 28 -3.12 -12.86 -4.29
C SER A 28 -3.45 -13.44 -2.93
N TYR A 29 -4.15 -14.54 -2.95
CA TYR A 29 -4.47 -15.34 -1.77
C TYR A 29 -3.91 -16.74 -1.92
N ILE A 30 -3.35 -17.27 -0.86
CA ILE A 30 -2.91 -18.65 -0.77
C ILE A 30 -3.73 -19.29 0.34
N THR A 31 -4.56 -20.27 -0.01
CA THR A 31 -5.37 -20.96 0.98
C THR A 31 -4.49 -21.76 1.93
N ILE A 32 -4.83 -21.72 3.22
CA ILE A 32 -4.12 -22.48 4.25
C ILE A 32 -5.07 -23.53 4.82
N GLY A 33 -4.58 -24.75 4.97
CA GLY A 33 -5.27 -25.81 5.69
C GLY A 33 -6.09 -26.72 4.80
N LYS A 34 -7.19 -27.21 5.28
CA LYS A 34 -7.91 -28.37 4.83
C LYS A 34 -8.62 -28.14 3.49
N SER A 35 -8.33 -28.96 2.48
CA SER A 35 -9.19 -29.06 1.30
C SER A 35 -10.49 -29.75 1.68
N LEU A 36 -11.62 -29.10 1.45
CA LEU A 36 -12.93 -29.71 1.51
C LEU A 36 -13.15 -30.53 0.23
N LEU A 37 -12.95 -31.82 0.29
CA LEU A 37 -13.35 -32.71 -0.81
C LEU A 37 -14.87 -32.88 -0.76
N THR A 38 -15.58 -32.17 -1.60
CA THR A 38 -17.00 -32.39 -1.80
C THR A 38 -17.15 -33.61 -2.73
N THR A 39 -17.59 -34.72 -2.18
CA THR A 39 -17.96 -35.89 -3.02
C THR A 39 -19.23 -35.56 -3.79
N ALA A 40 -19.21 -35.68 -5.12
CA ALA A 40 -20.33 -35.38 -6.02
C ALA A 40 -21.57 -36.27 -5.81
N GLY A 41 -21.62 -37.07 -4.75
CA GLY A 41 -22.66 -38.05 -4.45
C GLY A 41 -23.50 -37.76 -3.19
N GLY A 42 -23.51 -36.55 -2.66
CA GLY A 42 -24.42 -36.17 -1.56
C GLY A 42 -24.11 -36.77 -0.18
N GLY A 43 -22.91 -37.30 0.02
CA GLY A 43 -22.42 -37.76 1.31
C GLY A 43 -21.72 -36.64 2.09
N GLU A 44 -21.65 -36.78 3.42
CA GLU A 44 -20.91 -35.87 4.31
C GLU A 44 -19.49 -35.64 3.80
N GLY A 45 -19.12 -34.36 3.65
CA GLY A 45 -17.80 -33.97 3.20
C GLY A 45 -16.72 -34.46 4.17
N VAL A 46 -15.88 -35.36 3.71
CA VAL A 46 -14.72 -35.82 4.49
C VAL A 46 -13.63 -34.76 4.45
N LEU A 47 -13.28 -34.21 5.60
CA LEU A 47 -12.13 -33.38 5.76
C LEU A 47 -10.87 -34.22 5.65
N THR A 48 -10.27 -34.24 4.47
CA THR A 48 -8.95 -34.86 4.29
C THR A 48 -7.86 -33.84 4.62
N SER A 49 -6.99 -34.20 5.54
CA SER A 49 -5.76 -33.43 5.75
C SER A 49 -4.84 -33.64 4.55
N VAL A 50 -4.74 -32.61 3.71
CA VAL A 50 -3.79 -32.63 2.61
C VAL A 50 -2.38 -32.45 3.18
N PRO A 51 -1.38 -33.21 2.70
CA PRO A 51 0.01 -33.06 3.19
C PRO A 51 0.59 -31.67 2.89
N ASN A 52 0.02 -30.93 1.97
CA ASN A 52 0.43 -29.56 1.67
C ASN A 52 -0.33 -28.57 2.56
N ILE A 53 0.40 -27.88 3.42
CA ILE A 53 -0.13 -26.84 4.31
C ILE A 53 -0.62 -25.63 3.49
N LEU A 54 0.05 -25.33 2.38
CA LEU A 54 -0.26 -24.24 1.48
C LEU A 54 -0.96 -24.76 0.22
N GLY A 55 -2.08 -24.16 -0.11
CA GLY A 55 -2.82 -24.41 -1.34
C GLY A 55 -2.28 -23.63 -2.53
N THR A 56 -3.10 -23.52 -3.56
CA THR A 56 -2.78 -22.78 -4.77
C THR A 56 -2.93 -21.27 -4.56
N GLN A 57 -2.08 -20.51 -5.22
CA GLN A 57 -2.22 -19.05 -5.30
C GLN A 57 -3.42 -18.71 -6.19
N VAL A 58 -4.29 -17.85 -5.70
CA VAL A 58 -5.42 -17.28 -6.45
C VAL A 58 -5.25 -15.78 -6.49
N ALA A 59 -4.98 -15.23 -7.67
CA ALA A 59 -4.86 -13.79 -7.86
C ALA A 59 -6.22 -13.12 -7.94
N ARG A 60 -6.33 -11.90 -7.44
CA ARG A 60 -7.52 -11.07 -7.62
C ARG A 60 -7.66 -10.63 -9.08
N ILE A 61 -8.87 -10.24 -9.45
CA ILE A 61 -9.17 -9.73 -10.80
C ILE A 61 -8.57 -8.34 -10.97
N GLU A 62 -8.65 -7.53 -9.91
CA GLU A 62 -8.15 -6.16 -9.92
C GLU A 62 -6.63 -6.14 -10.07
N GLU A 63 -6.14 -5.21 -10.87
CA GLU A 63 -4.73 -5.07 -11.19
C GLU A 63 -4.03 -4.07 -10.28
N TYR A 64 -4.07 -4.32 -8.99
CA TYR A 64 -3.36 -3.55 -7.98
C TYR A 64 -2.34 -4.42 -7.26
N GLY A 65 -1.20 -3.82 -6.90
CA GLY A 65 -0.18 -4.41 -6.08
C GLY A 65 0.29 -3.43 -5.00
N ILE A 66 1.37 -3.73 -4.31
CA ILE A 66 1.95 -2.83 -3.31
C ILE A 66 3.14 -2.04 -3.87
N SER A 67 3.47 -2.24 -5.17
CA SER A 67 4.69 -1.72 -5.78
C SER A 67 5.93 -2.15 -4.98
N ASP A 68 6.87 -1.26 -4.75
CA ASP A 68 8.07 -1.49 -3.93
C ASP A 68 7.98 -0.72 -2.60
N ASN A 69 6.80 -0.75 -1.96
CA ASN A 69 6.54 0.01 -0.74
C ASN A 69 5.90 -0.85 0.36
N PRO A 70 6.60 -1.89 0.85
CA PRO A 70 6.06 -2.77 1.89
C PRO A 70 5.72 -2.04 3.19
N GLU A 71 6.40 -0.94 3.50
CA GLU A 71 6.18 -0.13 4.71
C GLU A 71 4.89 0.68 4.66
N SER A 72 4.26 0.78 3.50
CA SER A 72 2.92 1.38 3.39
C SER A 72 1.81 0.45 3.88
N PHE A 73 2.13 -0.83 4.12
CA PHE A 73 1.17 -1.80 4.60
C PHE A 73 0.76 -1.52 6.04
N CYS A 74 -0.53 -1.44 6.27
CA CYS A 74 -1.12 -1.34 7.60
C CYS A 74 -2.40 -2.16 7.69
N ASN A 75 -2.61 -2.83 8.80
CA ASN A 75 -3.86 -3.51 9.09
C ASN A 75 -4.51 -2.95 10.34
N TYR A 76 -5.81 -2.76 10.30
CA TYR A 76 -6.63 -2.40 11.45
C TYR A 76 -7.90 -3.24 11.49
N GLY A 77 -7.97 -4.11 12.48
CA GLY A 77 -9.07 -5.08 12.58
C GLY A 77 -9.09 -6.06 11.40
N ALA A 78 -10.15 -6.01 10.61
CA ALA A 78 -10.31 -6.82 9.41
C ALA A 78 -9.90 -6.07 8.12
N ASP A 79 -9.63 -4.78 8.22
CA ASP A 79 -9.34 -3.94 7.08
C ASP A 79 -7.83 -3.80 6.90
N ILE A 80 -7.40 -3.75 5.66
CA ILE A 80 -6.01 -3.65 5.26
C ILE A 80 -5.86 -2.46 4.33
N TYR A 81 -4.80 -1.68 4.56
CA TYR A 81 -4.47 -0.49 3.80
C TYR A 81 -3.06 -0.59 3.26
N PHE A 82 -2.85 -0.12 2.05
CA PHE A 82 -1.53 -0.02 1.44
C PHE A 82 -1.54 0.91 0.22
N THR A 83 -0.36 1.21 -0.31
CA THR A 83 -0.18 2.15 -1.40
C THR A 83 0.41 1.46 -2.62
N ASP A 84 -0.24 1.63 -3.77
CA ASP A 84 0.28 1.26 -5.08
C ASP A 84 0.84 2.52 -5.77
N ALA A 85 2.15 2.74 -5.64
CA ALA A 85 2.79 3.91 -6.23
C ALA A 85 2.81 3.86 -7.77
N LYS A 86 2.89 2.67 -8.37
CA LYS A 86 2.86 2.50 -9.83
C LYS A 86 1.55 2.99 -10.44
N ARG A 87 0.44 2.77 -9.73
CA ARG A 87 -0.90 3.15 -10.19
C ARG A 87 -1.42 4.40 -9.51
N SER A 88 -0.58 5.00 -8.66
CA SER A 88 -0.89 6.22 -7.92
C SER A 88 -2.18 6.11 -7.10
N ALA A 89 -2.34 4.97 -6.44
CA ALA A 89 -3.54 4.62 -5.71
C ALA A 89 -3.24 4.26 -4.26
N VAL A 90 -4.11 4.66 -3.35
CA VAL A 90 -4.17 4.16 -1.98
C VAL A 90 -5.36 3.23 -1.87
N ILE A 91 -5.12 2.02 -1.41
CA ILE A 91 -6.07 0.91 -1.50
C ILE A 91 -6.47 0.47 -0.11
N GLN A 92 -7.75 0.18 0.04
CA GLN A 92 -8.34 -0.45 1.20
C GLN A 92 -8.96 -1.78 0.80
N LEU A 93 -8.65 -2.83 1.54
CA LEU A 93 -9.32 -4.12 1.47
C LEU A 93 -10.20 -4.27 2.71
N LYS A 94 -11.51 -4.38 2.53
CA LYS A 94 -12.49 -4.54 3.60
C LYS A 94 -12.99 -5.98 3.70
N GLY A 95 -12.90 -6.59 4.89
CA GLY A 95 -13.56 -7.85 5.17
C GLY A 95 -12.66 -9.00 5.63
N GLY A 96 -11.36 -8.90 5.53
CA GLY A 96 -10.40 -9.86 6.13
C GLY A 96 -10.46 -11.29 5.61
N SER A 97 -11.00 -11.53 4.41
CA SER A 97 -11.05 -12.82 3.73
C SER A 97 -10.92 -12.65 2.23
N SER A 98 -10.80 -13.75 1.51
CA SER A 98 -10.73 -13.74 0.04
C SER A 98 -11.97 -13.12 -0.65
N ALA A 99 -13.08 -13.01 0.06
CA ALA A 99 -14.32 -12.36 -0.42
C ALA A 99 -14.39 -10.86 -0.06
N GLU A 100 -13.30 -10.29 0.41
CA GLU A 100 -13.22 -8.86 0.77
C GLU A 100 -13.44 -7.94 -0.45
N SER A 101 -13.96 -6.75 -0.18
CA SER A 101 -14.10 -5.71 -1.19
C SER A 101 -12.82 -4.86 -1.27
N LEU A 102 -12.39 -4.54 -2.49
CA LEU A 102 -11.33 -3.59 -2.76
C LEU A 102 -11.94 -2.22 -3.03
N SER A 103 -11.40 -1.21 -2.38
CA SER A 103 -11.77 0.19 -2.58
C SER A 103 -10.51 1.02 -2.78
N VAL A 104 -10.54 1.92 -3.77
CA VAL A 104 -9.48 2.90 -3.98
C VAL A 104 -9.89 4.18 -3.26
N ILE A 105 -9.32 4.41 -2.08
CA ILE A 105 -9.69 5.54 -1.23
C ILE A 105 -9.12 6.88 -1.70
N SER A 106 -8.07 6.86 -2.51
CA SER A 106 -7.45 8.05 -3.11
C SER A 106 -8.20 8.59 -4.33
N ASP A 107 -9.23 7.88 -4.83
CA ASP A 107 -9.87 8.25 -6.10
C ASP A 107 -10.85 9.40 -5.95
N VAL A 108 -11.45 9.55 -4.78
CA VAL A 108 -12.50 10.55 -4.54
C VAL A 108 -11.87 11.93 -4.33
N GLY A 109 -11.93 12.78 -5.36
CA GLY A 109 -11.49 14.17 -5.31
C GLY A 109 -9.99 14.42 -5.29
N MET A 110 -9.16 13.38 -5.13
CA MET A 110 -7.70 13.52 -4.96
C MET A 110 -6.87 12.74 -5.98
N ARG A 111 -7.49 12.11 -6.95
CA ARG A 111 -6.80 11.23 -7.91
C ARG A 111 -5.64 11.91 -8.65
N SER A 112 -5.84 13.12 -9.15
CA SER A 112 -4.80 13.87 -9.86
C SER A 112 -3.65 14.26 -8.94
N TRP A 113 -3.98 14.66 -7.71
CA TRP A 113 -2.99 15.04 -6.71
C TRP A 113 -2.10 13.83 -6.33
N PHE A 114 -2.69 12.66 -6.07
CA PHE A 114 -1.91 11.45 -5.79
C PHE A 114 -1.06 11.00 -6.99
N ARG A 115 -1.59 11.14 -8.21
CA ARG A 115 -0.82 10.85 -9.42
C ARG A 115 0.43 11.72 -9.49
N ASP A 116 0.29 13.00 -9.29
CA ASP A 116 1.39 13.96 -9.40
C ASP A 116 2.39 13.73 -8.25
N LEU A 117 1.91 13.55 -7.01
CA LEU A 117 2.74 13.22 -5.86
C LEU A 117 3.56 11.94 -6.07
N PHE A 118 2.93 10.85 -6.50
CA PHE A 118 3.64 9.58 -6.68
C PHE A 118 4.52 9.56 -7.91
N GLN A 119 4.28 10.40 -8.89
CA GLN A 119 5.18 10.59 -10.01
C GLN A 119 6.49 11.24 -9.53
N ASP A 120 6.40 12.28 -8.74
CA ASP A 120 7.57 13.00 -8.20
C ASP A 120 8.27 12.18 -7.10
N ALA A 121 7.51 11.52 -6.25
CA ALA A 121 7.99 10.75 -5.11
C ALA A 121 8.04 9.23 -5.38
N PHE A 122 8.17 8.78 -6.62
CA PHE A 122 8.06 7.35 -6.97
C PHE A 122 9.07 6.48 -6.22
N THR A 123 10.32 6.91 -6.16
CA THR A 123 11.42 6.17 -5.53
C THR A 123 11.54 6.40 -4.01
N THR A 124 10.74 7.29 -3.45
CA THR A 124 10.79 7.57 -2.01
C THR A 124 10.00 6.54 -1.22
N GLN A 125 10.45 6.26 -0.01
CA GLN A 125 9.77 5.36 0.90
C GLN A 125 8.41 5.93 1.32
N LYS A 126 7.38 5.07 1.35
CA LYS A 126 6.04 5.39 1.83
C LYS A 126 5.79 4.61 3.10
N LEU A 127 5.47 5.33 4.17
CA LEU A 127 5.17 4.75 5.47
C LEU A 127 3.68 4.84 5.73
N GLY A 128 3.05 3.71 6.01
CA GLY A 128 1.62 3.63 6.30
C GLY A 128 1.35 3.34 7.77
N GLY A 129 0.34 3.99 8.32
CA GLY A 129 -0.15 3.75 9.66
C GLY A 129 -1.65 4.01 9.74
N PHE A 130 -2.31 3.45 10.74
CA PHE A 130 -3.73 3.71 10.98
C PHE A 130 -3.92 4.40 12.33
N ASP A 131 -4.58 5.55 12.32
CA ASP A 131 -4.99 6.26 13.54
C ASP A 131 -6.38 5.77 13.95
N PRO A 132 -6.49 4.98 15.04
CA PRO A 132 -7.77 4.45 15.49
C PRO A 132 -8.69 5.53 16.10
N TYR A 133 -8.12 6.65 16.54
CA TYR A 133 -8.88 7.74 17.14
C TYR A 133 -9.62 8.57 16.08
N MET A 134 -8.90 8.98 15.04
CA MET A 134 -9.47 9.73 13.92
C MET A 134 -10.10 8.82 12.88
N LYS A 135 -9.82 7.50 12.93
CA LYS A 135 -10.20 6.49 11.93
C LYS A 135 -9.69 6.83 10.54
N GLU A 136 -8.41 7.15 10.47
CA GLU A 136 -7.74 7.56 9.25
C GLU A 136 -6.54 6.66 8.96
N TYR A 137 -6.35 6.34 7.70
CA TYR A 137 -5.08 5.80 7.24
C TYR A 137 -4.13 6.97 6.98
N VAL A 138 -3.02 6.98 7.69
CA VAL A 138 -2.00 8.03 7.61
C VAL A 138 -0.88 7.54 6.70
N LEU A 139 -0.60 8.28 5.65
CA LEU A 139 0.49 7.99 4.72
C LEU A 139 1.54 9.08 4.82
N GLY A 140 2.76 8.68 5.17
CA GLY A 140 3.93 9.55 5.17
C GLY A 140 4.88 9.20 4.02
N THR A 141 5.55 10.19 3.47
CA THR A 141 6.62 10.00 2.49
C THR A 141 7.80 10.88 2.87
N ASN A 142 9.01 10.38 2.66
CA ASN A 142 10.23 11.16 2.86
C ASN A 142 10.60 11.98 1.60
N HIS A 143 9.60 12.31 0.77
CA HIS A 143 9.80 13.18 -0.38
C HIS A 143 10.24 14.56 0.12
N ARG A 144 11.44 14.96 -0.28
CA ARG A 144 11.95 16.29 -0.03
C ARG A 144 11.66 17.17 -1.23
N GLU A 145 10.85 18.19 -1.05
CA GLU A 145 10.70 19.21 -2.08
C GLU A 145 12.05 19.85 -2.35
N VAL A 146 12.52 19.76 -3.58
CA VAL A 146 13.70 20.51 -4.01
C VAL A 146 13.30 21.98 -3.99
N PRO A 147 14.00 22.85 -3.23
CA PRO A 147 13.69 24.26 -3.23
C PRO A 147 13.68 24.78 -4.66
N VAL A 148 12.58 25.39 -5.09
CA VAL A 148 12.51 26.03 -6.39
C VAL A 148 13.66 27.04 -6.45
N PRO A 149 14.57 26.96 -7.44
CA PRO A 149 15.66 27.92 -7.53
C PRO A 149 15.07 29.31 -7.55
N ALA A 150 15.61 30.18 -6.69
CA ALA A 150 15.14 31.56 -6.59
C ALA A 150 15.07 32.17 -8.00
N PRO A 151 13.99 32.88 -8.34
CA PRO A 151 13.86 33.47 -9.66
C PRO A 151 15.09 34.29 -9.98
N ILE A 152 15.65 34.09 -11.18
CA ILE A 152 16.79 34.87 -11.65
C ILE A 152 16.34 36.35 -11.73
N VAL A 153 16.76 37.14 -10.78
CA VAL A 153 16.43 38.57 -10.76
C VAL A 153 17.31 39.26 -11.79
N PRO A 154 16.75 40.05 -12.71
CA PRO A 154 17.53 40.78 -13.71
C PRO A 154 18.53 41.72 -13.00
N CYS A 155 19.71 41.85 -13.56
CA CYS A 155 20.78 42.69 -13.06
C CYS A 155 20.28 44.13 -12.83
N GLY A 156 20.32 44.59 -11.58
CA GLY A 156 19.92 45.96 -11.19
C GLY A 156 18.83 46.04 -10.12
N GLN A 157 18.25 44.95 -9.69
CA GLN A 157 17.32 44.92 -8.55
C GLN A 157 18.03 44.33 -7.31
N SER A 158 18.04 45.09 -6.21
CA SER A 158 18.55 44.59 -4.94
C SER A 158 17.60 43.58 -4.33
N VAL A 159 18.06 42.33 -4.25
CA VAL A 159 17.37 41.29 -3.49
C VAL A 159 17.79 41.42 -2.03
N THR A 160 16.85 41.68 -1.15
CA THR A 160 17.08 41.53 0.28
C THR A 160 17.12 40.03 0.58
N GLN A 161 18.33 39.46 0.64
CA GLN A 161 18.48 38.08 1.09
C GLN A 161 18.13 38.00 2.57
N TYR A 162 17.04 37.33 2.87
CA TYR A 162 16.85 36.78 4.21
C TYR A 162 17.77 35.57 4.31
N SER A 163 18.92 35.72 4.94
CA SER A 163 19.72 34.57 5.35
C SER A 163 18.98 33.87 6.48
N THR A 164 18.31 32.79 6.18
CA THR A 164 17.97 31.81 7.20
C THR A 164 19.30 31.19 7.66
N SER A 165 19.70 31.48 8.90
CA SER A 165 20.84 30.82 9.52
C SER A 165 20.57 29.32 9.51
N SER A 166 21.45 28.58 8.89
CA SER A 166 21.49 27.14 8.92
C SER A 166 21.95 26.64 10.28
N ASP A 167 21.10 26.73 11.28
CA ASP A 167 21.23 25.86 12.43
C ASP A 167 20.84 24.48 11.97
N ILE A 168 21.84 23.61 11.91
CA ILE A 168 21.66 22.18 11.63
C ILE A 168 21.01 21.55 12.89
N ASN A 169 19.75 21.80 13.08
CA ASN A 169 18.92 20.95 13.88
C ASN A 169 18.56 19.76 12.98
N TYR A 170 18.90 18.57 13.42
CA TYR A 170 18.34 17.34 12.89
C TYR A 170 16.85 17.29 13.26
N GLU A 171 16.06 18.18 12.71
CA GLU A 171 14.63 17.94 12.57
C GLU A 171 14.52 16.79 11.57
N VAL A 172 14.01 15.67 12.05
CA VAL A 172 13.52 14.61 11.18
C VAL A 172 12.42 15.27 10.37
N ASP A 173 12.76 15.67 9.16
CA ASP A 173 11.81 16.23 8.22
C ASP A 173 10.85 15.09 7.89
N LEU A 174 9.80 14.98 8.71
CA LEU A 174 8.67 14.10 8.45
C LEU A 174 8.04 14.67 7.19
N GLY A 175 8.41 14.09 6.05
CA GLY A 175 7.82 14.46 4.77
C GLY A 175 6.30 14.50 4.84
N LEU A 176 5.66 14.80 3.77
CA LEU A 176 4.22 14.98 3.69
C LEU A 176 3.45 13.84 4.38
N VAL A 177 2.69 14.17 5.42
CA VAL A 177 1.79 13.24 6.13
C VAL A 177 0.37 13.52 5.69
N ILE A 178 -0.31 12.50 5.22
CA ILE A 178 -1.69 12.58 4.74
C ILE A 178 -2.56 11.64 5.54
N GLY A 179 -3.59 12.18 6.15
CA GLY A 179 -4.66 11.41 6.73
C GLY A 179 -5.76 11.16 5.69
N LEU A 180 -6.05 9.90 5.43
CA LEU A 180 -7.14 9.50 4.56
C LEU A 180 -8.28 8.93 5.41
N VAL A 181 -9.41 9.60 5.41
CA VAL A 181 -10.62 9.15 6.10
C VAL A 181 -11.17 7.91 5.40
N THR A 182 -11.47 6.87 6.17
CA THR A 182 -11.95 5.57 5.67
C THR A 182 -13.44 5.36 5.89
#